data_09737f443f5b90b9c7cea7374b4b2ede
#
_entry.id   09737f443f5b90b9c7cea7374b4b2ede
#
_cell.length_a   1.000
_cell.length_b   1.000
_cell.length_c   1.000
_cell.angle_alpha   90.00
_cell.angle_beta   90.00
_cell.angle_gamma   90.00
#
_symmetry.space_group_name_H-M   'P 1'
#
loop_
_entity.id
_entity.type
_entity.pdbx_description
1 polymer ?
#
loop_
_entity_poly.entity_id
_entity_poly.type
_entity_poly.pdbx_seq_one_letter_code
_entity_poly.pdbx_strand_id
1 'polypeptide(L)'
;MKENIFYFEASKTEVSIDKEFVRIVRKGISNKLTLGSSGEKAILISSITSIQLKKPKLSAGYIQFNLAGNFNSQGVLGATQDENSILFVVDEMDIALKVQSVIEQRLTEKQKTLEQISATDEICKYKELLNDGIITEVEFEKKKNSLLNN
;
A
#
# COMPACT_ATOMS: atom_id res chain seq x y z
N MET A 1 -13.07 -8.57 10.28
CA MET A 1 -12.70 -7.52 9.30
C MET A 1 -12.67 -8.14 7.92
N LYS A 2 -13.22 -7.48 6.89
CA LYS A 2 -13.25 -8.08 5.55
C LYS A 2 -11.84 -8.03 4.96
N GLU A 3 -11.22 -9.17 4.80
CA GLU A 3 -10.09 -9.41 3.94
C GLU A 3 -10.58 -9.40 2.49
N ASN A 4 -9.89 -8.66 1.61
CA ASN A 4 -10.20 -8.67 0.18
C ASN A 4 -9.30 -9.72 -0.48
N ILE A 5 -9.90 -10.74 -1.08
CA ILE A 5 -9.18 -11.81 -1.77
C ILE A 5 -9.43 -11.71 -3.27
N PHE A 6 -8.37 -11.74 -4.05
CA PHE A 6 -8.36 -11.68 -5.51
C PHE A 6 -7.58 -12.85 -6.06
N TYR A 7 -8.01 -13.42 -7.17
CA TYR A 7 -7.33 -14.53 -7.81
C TYR A 7 -7.06 -14.23 -9.28
N PHE A 8 -5.80 -14.39 -9.70
CA PHE A 8 -5.33 -14.23 -11.06
C PHE A 8 -5.09 -15.61 -11.65
N GLU A 9 -6.01 -16.08 -12.51
CA GLU A 9 -5.99 -17.42 -13.10
C GLU A 9 -4.77 -17.65 -13.98
N ALA A 10 -4.41 -16.66 -14.81
CA ALA A 10 -3.32 -16.75 -15.76
C ALA A 10 -1.97 -17.00 -15.08
N SER A 11 -1.72 -16.32 -13.95
CA SER A 11 -0.49 -16.47 -13.17
C SER A 11 -0.63 -17.42 -11.98
N LYS A 12 -1.81 -18.01 -11.77
CA LYS A 12 -2.12 -18.87 -10.60
C LYS A 12 -1.74 -18.17 -9.27
N THR A 13 -2.05 -16.87 -9.19
CA THR A 13 -1.66 -16.04 -8.07
C THR A 13 -2.89 -15.59 -7.28
N GLU A 14 -2.89 -15.85 -5.98
CA GLU A 14 -3.87 -15.32 -5.04
C GLU A 14 -3.28 -14.13 -4.31
N VAL A 15 -4.06 -13.07 -4.22
CA VAL A 15 -3.69 -11.83 -3.52
C VAL A 15 -4.72 -11.56 -2.45
N SER A 16 -4.31 -11.52 -1.19
CA SER A 16 -5.15 -11.10 -0.10
C SER A 16 -4.68 -9.79 0.50
N ILE A 17 -5.61 -8.90 0.81
CA ILE A 17 -5.33 -7.55 1.32
C ILE A 17 -6.14 -7.35 2.59
N ASP A 18 -5.46 -7.20 3.71
CA ASP A 18 -6.03 -6.78 4.98
C ASP A 18 -5.77 -5.29 5.27
N LYS A 19 -5.80 -4.87 6.52
CA LYS A 19 -5.53 -3.48 6.89
C LYS A 19 -4.06 -3.09 6.76
N GLU A 20 -3.15 -4.03 6.95
CA GLU A 20 -1.72 -3.79 7.10
C GLU A 20 -0.90 -4.43 6.00
N PHE A 21 -1.35 -5.59 5.48
CA PHE A 21 -0.56 -6.40 4.57
C PHE A 21 -1.26 -6.68 3.25
N VAL A 22 -0.45 -6.73 2.19
CA VAL A 22 -0.74 -7.42 0.94
C VAL A 22 0.02 -8.73 0.97
N ARG A 23 -0.69 -9.85 0.82
CA ARG A 23 -0.09 -11.19 0.71
C ARG A 23 -0.27 -11.71 -0.69
N ILE A 24 0.81 -12.22 -1.25
CA ILE A 24 0.86 -12.76 -2.60
C ILE A 24 1.23 -14.24 -2.48
N VAL A 25 0.33 -15.11 -2.86
CA VAL A 25 0.55 -16.57 -2.88
C VAL A 25 0.53 -17.05 -4.32
N ARG A 26 1.67 -17.57 -4.81
CA ARG A 26 1.79 -18.10 -6.16
C ARG A 26 1.65 -19.61 -6.13
N LYS A 27 0.60 -20.10 -6.81
CA LYS A 27 0.27 -21.51 -6.92
C LYS A 27 0.66 -21.96 -8.35
N GLY A 28 1.48 -23.01 -8.49
CA GLY A 28 1.83 -23.57 -9.80
C GLY A 28 3.30 -23.94 -9.96
N ILE A 29 3.56 -24.91 -10.83
CA ILE A 29 4.89 -25.47 -11.05
C ILE A 29 5.83 -24.44 -11.70
N SER A 30 5.31 -23.60 -12.60
CA SER A 30 6.10 -22.55 -13.26
C SER A 30 6.63 -21.51 -12.27
N ASN A 31 5.85 -21.19 -11.25
CA ASN A 31 6.25 -20.22 -10.21
C ASN A 31 7.34 -20.80 -9.29
N LYS A 32 7.34 -22.13 -9.06
CA LYS A 32 8.41 -22.80 -8.31
C LYS A 32 9.76 -22.76 -9.02
N LEU A 33 9.76 -22.85 -10.34
CA LEU A 33 10.99 -22.87 -11.14
C LEU A 33 11.61 -21.47 -11.31
N THR A 34 10.77 -20.42 -11.37
CA THR A 34 11.24 -19.04 -11.61
C THR A 34 11.53 -18.26 -10.34
N LEU A 35 10.81 -18.53 -9.25
CA LEU A 35 10.89 -17.77 -8.00
C LEU A 35 11.37 -18.61 -6.79
N GLY A 36 11.79 -19.86 -7.03
CA GLY A 36 12.47 -20.71 -6.05
C GLY A 36 11.63 -21.29 -4.93
N SER A 37 10.47 -20.75 -4.60
CA SER A 37 9.61 -21.24 -3.51
C SER A 37 8.14 -20.96 -3.76
N SER A 38 7.29 -21.92 -3.47
CA SER A 38 5.83 -21.75 -3.38
C SER A 38 5.45 -21.14 -2.03
N GLY A 39 6.05 -20.01 -1.69
CA GLY A 39 5.78 -19.31 -0.42
C GLY A 39 4.76 -18.18 -0.56
N GLU A 40 4.27 -17.75 0.58
CA GLU A 40 3.54 -16.49 0.72
C GLU A 40 4.55 -15.34 0.81
N LYS A 41 4.35 -14.31 0.01
CA LYS A 41 5.04 -13.02 0.15
C LYS A 41 4.11 -12.03 0.85
N ALA A 42 4.45 -11.63 2.06
CA ALA A 42 3.73 -10.57 2.78
C ALA A 42 4.46 -9.24 2.63
N ILE A 43 3.76 -8.21 2.17
CA ILE A 43 4.25 -6.84 2.00
C ILE A 43 3.45 -5.94 2.94
N LEU A 44 4.13 -5.21 3.81
CA LEU A 44 3.50 -4.20 4.66
C LEU A 44 3.03 -3.03 3.78
N ILE A 45 1.74 -2.72 3.77
CA ILE A 45 1.16 -1.69 2.89
C ILE A 45 1.87 -0.34 3.09
N SER A 46 2.22 0.02 4.33
CA SER A 46 2.92 1.28 4.60
C SER A 46 4.37 1.33 4.10
N SER A 47 4.94 0.21 3.65
CA SER A 47 6.26 0.19 3.02
C SER A 47 6.19 0.39 1.50
N ILE A 48 4.99 0.36 0.92
CA ILE A 48 4.78 0.59 -0.51
C ILE A 48 4.95 2.09 -0.80
N THR A 49 5.94 2.41 -1.62
CA THR A 49 6.23 3.79 -2.03
C THR A 49 5.50 4.20 -3.31
N SER A 50 5.25 3.25 -4.19
CA SER A 50 4.43 3.45 -5.39
C SER A 50 3.92 2.11 -5.93
N ILE A 51 2.86 2.17 -6.74
CA ILE A 51 2.27 1.04 -7.43
C ILE A 51 2.40 1.30 -8.93
N GLN A 52 3.05 0.38 -9.63
CA GLN A 52 3.15 0.43 -11.09
C GLN A 52 2.19 -0.59 -11.68
N LEU A 53 1.21 -0.12 -12.47
CA LEU A 53 0.29 -0.96 -13.22
C LEU A 53 0.60 -0.81 -14.71
N LYS A 54 1.01 -1.90 -15.36
CA LYS A 54 1.19 -1.98 -16.81
C LYS A 54 0.07 -2.78 -17.43
N LYS A 55 -0.68 -2.14 -18.31
CA LYS A 55 -1.79 -2.79 -19.03
C LYS A 55 -1.25 -3.86 -20.00
N PRO A 56 -1.89 -5.02 -20.09
CA PRO A 56 -1.55 -6.04 -21.09
C PRO A 56 -1.85 -5.51 -22.49
N LYS A 57 -0.97 -5.89 -23.45
CA LYS A 57 -1.14 -5.61 -24.89
C LYS A 57 -0.90 -6.91 -25.66
N LEU A 58 0.28 -7.04 -26.31
CA LEU A 58 0.74 -8.28 -26.94
C LEU A 58 1.37 -9.25 -25.93
N SER A 59 1.71 -8.77 -24.76
CA SER A 59 2.25 -9.54 -23.63
C SER A 59 1.39 -9.31 -22.38
N ALA A 60 1.61 -10.11 -21.33
CA ALA A 60 0.96 -9.92 -20.03
C ALA A 60 1.19 -8.50 -19.48
N GLY A 61 0.22 -8.00 -18.75
CA GLY A 61 0.37 -6.85 -17.88
C GLY A 61 0.94 -7.26 -16.52
N TYR A 62 1.25 -6.28 -15.69
CA TYR A 62 1.66 -6.54 -14.32
C TYR A 62 1.25 -5.42 -13.38
N ILE A 63 1.04 -5.76 -12.11
CA ILE A 63 1.06 -4.84 -10.98
C ILE A 63 2.38 -5.08 -10.25
N GLN A 64 3.12 -4.02 -9.94
CA GLN A 64 4.38 -4.08 -9.20
C GLN A 64 4.33 -3.12 -8.03
N PHE A 65 4.66 -3.61 -6.84
CA PHE A 65 4.76 -2.83 -5.61
C PHE A 65 6.20 -2.40 -5.39
N ASN A 66 6.45 -1.11 -5.48
CA ASN A 66 7.76 -0.55 -5.20
C ASN A 66 7.89 -0.30 -3.70
N LEU A 67 8.98 -0.80 -3.12
CA LEU A 67 9.28 -0.67 -1.70
C LEU A 67 10.51 0.24 -1.53
N ALA A 68 10.57 0.95 -0.41
CA ALA A 68 11.73 1.77 -0.08
C ALA A 68 13.02 0.92 -0.04
N GLY A 69 14.05 1.35 -0.77
CA GLY A 69 15.34 0.66 -0.83
C GLY A 69 15.44 -0.52 -1.79
N ASN A 70 14.37 -0.89 -2.49
CA ASN A 70 14.40 -1.94 -3.49
C ASN A 70 14.57 -1.37 -4.90
N PHE A 71 15.54 -1.92 -5.65
CA PHE A 71 15.67 -1.67 -7.08
C PHE A 71 14.78 -2.67 -7.83
N ASN A 72 13.67 -2.20 -8.38
CA ASN A 72 12.77 -3.06 -9.13
C ASN A 72 13.23 -3.23 -10.57
N SER A 73 13.17 -4.46 -11.06
CA SER A 73 13.44 -4.77 -12.45
C SER A 73 12.35 -4.21 -13.35
N GLN A 74 12.71 -3.46 -14.38
CA GLN A 74 11.75 -2.86 -15.30
C GLN A 74 11.28 -3.82 -16.38
N GLY A 75 10.02 -3.68 -16.80
CA GLY A 75 9.43 -4.44 -17.89
C GLY A 75 8.83 -5.78 -17.48
N VAL A 76 8.19 -6.46 -18.44
CA VAL A 76 7.47 -7.73 -18.18
C VAL A 76 8.43 -8.84 -17.74
N LEU A 77 9.61 -8.94 -18.33
CA LEU A 77 10.62 -9.94 -17.94
C LEU A 77 11.12 -9.71 -16.51
N GLY A 78 11.34 -8.44 -16.12
CA GLY A 78 11.67 -8.10 -14.74
C GLY A 78 10.54 -8.45 -13.78
N ALA A 79 9.30 -8.14 -14.14
CA ALA A 79 8.13 -8.43 -13.32
C ALA A 79 7.88 -9.94 -13.13
N THR A 80 8.30 -10.81 -14.07
CA THR A 80 8.20 -12.28 -13.90
C THR A 80 9.12 -12.82 -12.83
N GLN A 81 10.22 -12.12 -12.54
CA GLN A 81 11.24 -12.51 -11.57
C GLN A 81 11.12 -11.73 -10.25
N ASP A 82 10.24 -10.72 -10.21
CA ASP A 82 10.04 -9.88 -9.03
C ASP A 82 8.93 -10.46 -8.14
N GLU A 83 9.30 -10.78 -6.90
CA GLU A 83 8.35 -11.28 -5.90
C GLU A 83 7.27 -10.25 -5.50
N ASN A 84 7.51 -8.97 -5.75
CA ASN A 84 6.58 -7.88 -5.46
C ASN A 84 5.64 -7.56 -6.64
N SER A 85 5.63 -8.39 -7.69
CA SER A 85 4.78 -8.17 -8.85
C SER A 85 3.81 -9.30 -9.10
N ILE A 86 2.68 -8.98 -9.72
CA ILE A 86 1.60 -9.89 -10.08
C ILE A 86 1.37 -9.74 -11.58
N LEU A 87 1.51 -10.83 -12.32
CA LEU A 87 1.24 -10.88 -13.76
C LEU A 87 -0.25 -11.14 -14.01
N PHE A 88 -0.82 -10.51 -15.02
CA PHE A 88 -2.21 -10.71 -15.41
C PHE A 88 -2.42 -10.53 -16.92
N VAL A 89 -3.53 -11.05 -17.41
CA VAL A 89 -3.95 -10.95 -18.82
C VAL A 89 -5.10 -9.93 -18.98
N VAL A 90 -5.52 -9.67 -20.23
CA VAL A 90 -6.53 -8.65 -20.53
C VAL A 90 -7.83 -8.88 -19.75
N ASP A 91 -8.29 -10.13 -19.66
CA ASP A 91 -9.55 -10.47 -18.99
C ASP A 91 -9.50 -10.26 -17.47
N GLU A 92 -8.30 -10.11 -16.91
CA GLU A 92 -8.07 -9.88 -15.46
C GLU A 92 -7.81 -8.40 -15.12
N MET A 93 -7.94 -7.50 -16.10
CA MET A 93 -7.67 -6.07 -15.91
C MET A 93 -8.52 -5.45 -14.80
N ASP A 94 -9.80 -5.81 -14.70
CA ASP A 94 -10.70 -5.29 -13.67
C ASP A 94 -10.28 -5.75 -12.27
N ILE A 95 -9.75 -6.98 -12.16
CA ILE A 95 -9.21 -7.51 -10.89
C ILE A 95 -7.97 -6.71 -10.50
N ALA A 96 -7.08 -6.45 -11.46
CA ALA A 96 -5.86 -5.67 -11.25
C ALA A 96 -6.17 -4.24 -10.77
N LEU A 97 -7.15 -3.57 -11.38
CA LEU A 97 -7.60 -2.24 -10.97
C LEU A 97 -8.21 -2.24 -9.56
N LYS A 98 -8.97 -3.28 -9.20
CA LYS A 98 -9.52 -3.41 -7.83
C LYS A 98 -8.42 -3.60 -6.80
N VAL A 99 -7.41 -4.43 -7.07
CA VAL A 99 -6.24 -4.61 -6.20
C VAL A 99 -5.54 -3.27 -5.99
N GLN A 100 -5.25 -2.52 -7.05
CA GLN A 100 -4.64 -1.21 -6.97
C GLN A 100 -5.47 -0.25 -6.10
N SER A 101 -6.77 -0.14 -6.40
CA SER A 101 -7.70 0.78 -5.71
C SER A 101 -7.78 0.47 -4.20
N VAL A 102 -7.84 -0.81 -3.81
CA VAL A 102 -7.90 -1.20 -2.39
C VAL A 102 -6.62 -0.78 -1.65
N ILE A 103 -5.45 -0.98 -2.27
CA ILE A 103 -4.18 -0.61 -1.64
C ILE A 103 -4.04 0.91 -1.53
N GLU A 104 -4.39 1.66 -2.58
CA GLU A 104 -4.37 3.13 -2.57
C GLU A 104 -5.32 3.68 -1.49
N GLN A 105 -6.50 3.09 -1.33
CA GLN A 105 -7.42 3.45 -0.25
C GLN A 105 -6.79 3.22 1.12
N ARG A 106 -6.16 2.06 1.36
CA ARG A 106 -5.48 1.76 2.64
C ARG A 106 -4.35 2.73 2.95
N LEU A 107 -3.54 3.07 1.94
CA LEU A 107 -2.47 4.06 2.08
C LEU A 107 -3.05 5.43 2.47
N THR A 108 -4.12 5.87 1.83
CA THR A 108 -4.78 7.15 2.12
C THR A 108 -5.42 7.16 3.52
N GLU A 109 -6.10 6.09 3.92
CA GLU A 109 -6.69 5.97 5.27
C GLU A 109 -5.60 6.05 6.35
N LYS A 110 -4.46 5.38 6.13
CA LYS A 110 -3.34 5.41 7.07
C LYS A 110 -2.70 6.79 7.17
N GLN A 111 -2.51 7.46 6.04
CA GLN A 111 -2.00 8.83 6.00
C GLN A 111 -2.87 9.77 6.84
N LYS A 112 -4.19 9.75 6.62
CA LYS A 112 -5.14 10.57 7.40
C LYS A 112 -5.09 10.28 8.90
N THR A 113 -4.97 9.01 9.27
CA THR A 113 -4.87 8.61 10.69
C THR A 113 -3.58 9.17 11.32
N LEU A 114 -2.45 9.11 10.62
CA LEU A 114 -1.18 9.65 11.09
C LEU A 114 -1.24 11.18 11.25
N GLU A 115 -1.87 11.89 10.31
CA GLU A 115 -2.07 13.34 10.38
C GLU A 115 -2.94 13.72 11.57
N GLN A 116 -4.03 12.98 11.84
CA GLN A 116 -4.89 13.22 13.01
C GLN A 116 -4.16 12.98 14.34
N ILE A 117 -3.36 11.93 14.44
CA ILE A 117 -2.56 11.64 15.64
C ILE A 117 -1.55 12.77 15.85
N SER A 118 -0.84 13.20 14.80
CA SER A 118 0.12 14.30 14.88
C SER A 118 -0.52 15.61 15.35
N ALA A 119 -1.69 15.96 14.80
CA ALA A 119 -2.43 17.16 15.22
C ALA A 119 -2.85 17.08 16.69
N THR A 120 -3.31 15.91 17.14
CA THR A 120 -3.70 15.70 18.55
C THR A 120 -2.50 15.85 19.49
N ASP A 121 -1.36 15.26 19.15
CA ASP A 121 -0.13 15.36 19.94
C ASP A 121 0.37 16.80 20.02
N GLU A 122 0.29 17.56 18.92
CA GLU A 122 0.61 19.00 18.93
C GLU A 122 -0.33 19.77 19.84
N ILE A 123 -1.64 19.53 19.77
CA ILE A 123 -2.62 20.20 20.65
C ILE A 123 -2.32 19.93 22.11
N CYS A 124 -1.96 18.70 22.48
CA CYS A 124 -1.57 18.34 23.85
C CYS A 124 -0.35 19.14 24.31
N LYS A 125 0.70 19.25 23.48
CA LYS A 125 1.90 20.06 23.80
C LYS A 125 1.57 21.55 23.98
N TYR A 126 0.74 22.11 23.11
CA TYR A 126 0.29 23.51 23.27
C TYR A 126 -0.54 23.72 24.52
N LYS A 127 -1.32 22.73 24.96
CA LYS A 127 -2.07 22.79 26.20
C LYS A 127 -1.17 22.80 27.44
N GLU A 128 -0.07 22.04 27.40
CA GLU A 128 0.97 22.09 28.46
C GLU A 128 1.59 23.49 28.53
N LEU A 129 1.97 24.09 27.39
CA LEU A 129 2.49 25.46 27.34
C LEU A 129 1.51 26.50 27.88
N LEU A 130 0.22 26.31 27.64
CA LEU A 130 -0.82 27.17 28.24
C LEU A 130 -0.89 27.03 29.76
N ASN A 131 -0.85 25.77 30.27
CA ASN A 131 -0.89 25.49 31.70
C ASN A 131 0.35 26.06 32.43
N ASP A 132 1.51 26.07 31.76
CA ASP A 132 2.75 26.62 32.26
C ASP A 132 2.82 28.15 32.13
N GLY A 133 1.78 28.78 31.57
CA GLY A 133 1.72 30.24 31.38
C GLY A 133 2.67 30.78 30.30
N ILE A 134 3.22 29.91 29.44
CA ILE A 134 4.14 30.30 28.37
C ILE A 134 3.41 30.92 27.19
N ILE A 135 2.18 30.47 26.92
CA ILE A 135 1.31 31.01 25.88
C ILE A 135 -0.05 31.44 26.52
N THR A 136 -0.73 32.32 25.83
CA THR A 136 -2.08 32.79 26.23
C THR A 136 -3.18 31.86 25.69
N GLU A 137 -4.36 31.91 26.29
CA GLU A 137 -5.52 31.13 25.80
C GLU A 137 -5.90 31.47 24.36
N VAL A 138 -5.75 32.74 23.96
CA VAL A 138 -6.01 33.21 22.59
C VAL A 138 -5.04 32.54 21.59
N GLU A 139 -3.76 32.41 21.93
CA GLU A 139 -2.74 31.77 21.11
C GLU A 139 -3.01 30.27 21.03
N PHE A 140 -3.36 29.64 22.13
CA PHE A 140 -3.75 28.23 22.16
C PHE A 140 -4.95 27.95 21.25
N GLU A 141 -6.08 28.67 21.40
CA GLU A 141 -7.27 28.45 20.58
C GLU A 141 -7.02 28.73 19.09
N LYS A 142 -6.23 29.74 18.76
CA LYS A 142 -5.81 30.02 17.37
C LYS A 142 -5.04 28.83 16.77
N LYS A 143 -4.08 28.28 17.49
CA LYS A 143 -3.27 27.14 17.03
C LYS A 143 -4.09 25.85 16.93
N LYS A 144 -4.92 25.57 17.94
CA LYS A 144 -5.83 24.43 17.95
C LYS A 144 -6.77 24.45 16.75
N ASN A 145 -7.40 25.58 16.45
CA ASN A 145 -8.27 25.72 15.29
C ASN A 145 -7.53 25.53 13.96
N SER A 146 -6.30 26.00 13.87
CA SER A 146 -5.45 25.77 12.68
C SER A 146 -5.12 24.29 12.48
N LEU A 147 -4.90 23.52 13.54
CA LEU A 147 -4.55 22.09 13.47
C LEU A 147 -5.77 21.20 13.22
N LEU A 148 -6.97 21.63 13.60
CA LEU A 148 -8.21 20.85 13.41
C LEU A 148 -8.89 21.10 12.06
N ASN A 149 -8.56 22.19 11.35
CA ASN A 149 -9.19 22.60 10.10
C ASN A 149 -8.29 22.44 8.85
N ASN A 150 -7.15 21.79 9.00
CA ASN A 150 -6.31 21.30 7.89
C ASN A 150 -6.69 19.84 7.61
#